data_2c3624b608fd4e8f2ab340939260f914
#
_entry.id   2c3624b608fd4e8f2ab340939260f914
#
_cell.length_a   1.000
_cell.length_b   1.000
_cell.length_c   1.000
_cell.angle_alpha   90.00
_cell.angle_beta   90.00
_cell.angle_gamma   90.00
#
_symmetry.space_group_name_H-M   'P 1'
#
loop_
_entity.id
_entity.type
_entity.pdbx_description
1 polymer ?
#
loop_
_entity_poly.entity_id
_entity_poly.type
_entity_poly.pdbx_seq_one_letter_code
_entity_poly.pdbx_strand_id
1 'polypeptide(L)'
;MKQKIKRYITMMLSIILIGVSIPVTKVEAATKHLIIINTKTNKLGYFVNNKLVKTFPVATGKASTPTPTGKSKIVNKIKNRPYYSGGIPGGSPRNPLGDRWLGLHIKWTYGTTYGIHGNNNESSIGKHVSGGCIRMHNSDIRWLFDQIPNYSDVIIKNSNQSFKQIAAEYGITLEDDNITTGWKTINGKKYYYNAKGQKVTGFQTINNNKYYFDANGVMQTGWQEVVKGRRSYFGEDGVMKIKWQVIDGKKYYLNPLNGVALRYWQELDGNTYYFGSDEVLRTGEQIINGKTYYFDNDGRLVKDEVISDNL
;
A
#
# COMPACT_ATOMS: atom_id res chain seq x y z
N MET A 1 -77.19 31.91 -34.54
CA MET A 1 -76.08 31.65 -33.54
C MET A 1 -75.36 30.36 -33.91
N LYS A 2 -74.27 30.45 -34.60
CA LYS A 2 -73.44 29.27 -34.95
C LYS A 2 -72.10 29.44 -34.33
N GLN A 3 -71.79 28.61 -33.29
CA GLN A 3 -70.47 28.52 -32.67
C GLN A 3 -69.55 27.73 -33.59
N LYS A 4 -68.43 28.32 -33.95
CA LYS A 4 -67.32 27.65 -34.64
C LYS A 4 -66.40 27.00 -33.62
N ILE A 5 -66.32 25.69 -33.66
CA ILE A 5 -65.33 24.89 -32.85
C ILE A 5 -64.01 24.93 -33.60
N LYS A 6 -62.99 25.54 -32.99
CA LYS A 6 -61.59 25.48 -33.48
C LYS A 6 -60.95 24.17 -32.93
N ARG A 7 -60.57 23.28 -33.84
CA ARG A 7 -59.73 22.14 -33.53
C ARG A 7 -58.25 22.59 -33.41
N TYR A 8 -57.62 22.45 -32.26
CA TYR A 8 -56.17 22.56 -32.10
C TYR A 8 -55.55 21.19 -32.34
N ILE A 9 -54.75 21.11 -33.42
CA ILE A 9 -53.86 19.95 -33.65
C ILE A 9 -52.61 20.18 -32.83
N THR A 10 -52.42 19.38 -31.80
CA THR A 10 -51.20 19.39 -31.00
C THR A 10 -50.18 18.48 -31.71
N MET A 11 -49.20 19.07 -32.34
CA MET A 11 -48.08 18.38 -32.96
C MET A 11 -47.07 18.04 -31.84
N MET A 12 -47.01 16.78 -31.39
CA MET A 12 -45.96 16.30 -30.50
C MET A 12 -44.66 16.16 -31.29
N LEU A 13 -43.70 17.04 -31.00
CA LEU A 13 -42.36 16.97 -31.51
C LEU A 13 -41.57 15.95 -30.59
N SER A 14 -41.41 14.72 -31.07
CA SER A 14 -40.57 13.74 -30.40
C SER A 14 -39.11 14.11 -30.66
N ILE A 15 -38.45 14.73 -29.66
CA ILE A 15 -37.00 14.95 -29.67
C ILE A 15 -36.33 13.61 -29.34
N ILE A 16 -35.79 12.93 -30.35
CA ILE A 16 -34.92 11.80 -30.19
C ILE A 16 -33.56 12.34 -29.74
N LEU A 17 -33.25 12.25 -28.43
CA LEU A 17 -31.92 12.49 -27.90
C LEU A 17 -31.02 11.30 -28.32
N ILE A 18 -30.30 11.47 -29.42
CA ILE A 18 -29.19 10.58 -29.77
C ILE A 18 -28.09 10.88 -28.77
N GLY A 19 -27.97 10.03 -27.75
CA GLY A 19 -26.87 10.06 -26.79
C GLY A 19 -25.54 9.71 -27.48
N VAL A 20 -24.82 10.72 -27.94
CA VAL A 20 -23.44 10.56 -28.37
C VAL A 20 -22.61 10.29 -27.10
N SER A 21 -22.34 9.02 -26.82
CA SER A 21 -21.35 8.65 -25.81
C SER A 21 -19.96 9.03 -26.32
N ILE A 22 -19.47 10.20 -25.91
CA ILE A 22 -18.07 10.57 -26.11
C ILE A 22 -17.25 9.63 -25.22
N PRO A 23 -16.35 8.82 -25.78
CA PRO A 23 -15.49 8.00 -24.95
C PRO A 23 -14.63 8.96 -24.10
N VAL A 24 -14.82 8.90 -22.78
CA VAL A 24 -13.93 9.58 -21.83
C VAL A 24 -12.59 8.87 -21.93
N THR A 25 -11.71 9.38 -22.76
CA THR A 25 -10.30 8.95 -22.76
C THR A 25 -9.74 9.32 -21.40
N LYS A 26 -9.41 8.29 -20.61
CA LYS A 26 -8.72 8.45 -19.34
C LYS A 26 -7.37 9.10 -19.65
N VAL A 27 -7.26 10.41 -19.41
CA VAL A 27 -5.97 11.11 -19.52
C VAL A 27 -5.07 10.53 -18.44
N GLU A 28 -4.14 9.69 -18.86
CA GLU A 28 -3.13 9.15 -17.97
C GLU A 28 -2.28 10.30 -17.44
N ALA A 29 -2.25 10.48 -16.13
CA ALA A 29 -1.49 11.58 -15.54
C ALA A 29 -0.01 11.40 -15.91
N ALA A 30 0.62 12.46 -16.44
CA ALA A 30 2.02 12.43 -16.83
C ALA A 30 2.91 11.97 -15.67
N THR A 31 3.81 11.01 -15.94
CA THR A 31 4.76 10.50 -14.96
C THR A 31 5.63 11.62 -14.41
N LYS A 32 5.59 11.84 -13.10
CA LYS A 32 6.40 12.87 -12.42
C LYS A 32 7.73 12.30 -11.99
N HIS A 33 8.82 12.94 -12.39
CA HIS A 33 10.17 12.62 -11.98
C HIS A 33 10.72 13.70 -11.06
N LEU A 34 11.33 13.30 -9.94
CA LEU A 34 11.90 14.22 -8.94
C LEU A 34 13.24 13.70 -8.48
N ILE A 35 14.22 14.59 -8.36
CA ILE A 35 15.46 14.35 -7.63
C ILE A 35 15.48 15.21 -6.36
N ILE A 36 15.86 14.62 -5.23
CA ILE A 36 16.18 15.35 -4.01
C ILE A 36 17.63 15.09 -3.65
N ILE A 37 18.42 16.16 -3.52
CA ILE A 37 19.83 16.10 -3.14
C ILE A 37 19.97 16.72 -1.75
N ASN A 38 20.39 15.91 -0.79
CA ASN A 38 20.74 16.40 0.53
C ASN A 38 22.25 16.55 0.62
N THR A 39 22.74 17.80 0.54
CA THR A 39 24.17 18.07 0.55
C THR A 39 24.81 17.88 1.93
N LYS A 40 24.06 17.89 3.02
CA LYS A 40 24.57 17.60 4.37
C LYS A 40 24.97 16.13 4.52
N THR A 41 24.20 15.25 3.91
CA THR A 41 24.39 13.79 4.01
C THR A 41 25.09 13.20 2.78
N ASN A 42 25.35 14.02 1.75
CA ASN A 42 25.88 13.60 0.45
C ASN A 42 25.09 12.45 -0.18
N LYS A 43 23.75 12.58 -0.15
CA LYS A 43 22.84 11.61 -0.75
C LYS A 43 21.93 12.26 -1.79
N LEU A 44 21.66 11.53 -2.86
CA LEU A 44 20.69 11.85 -3.90
C LEU A 44 19.61 10.76 -3.90
N GLY A 45 18.32 11.15 -3.80
CA GLY A 45 17.16 10.29 -4.01
C GLY A 45 16.51 10.60 -5.35
N TYR A 46 16.21 9.57 -6.13
CA TYR A 46 15.42 9.66 -7.36
C TYR A 46 14.04 9.06 -7.14
N PHE A 47 13.02 9.83 -7.50
CA PHE A 47 11.61 9.50 -7.26
C PHE A 47 10.81 9.53 -8.56
N VAL A 48 9.87 8.60 -8.70
CA VAL A 48 8.89 8.55 -9.78
C VAL A 48 7.51 8.49 -9.14
N ASN A 49 6.63 9.41 -9.54
CA ASN A 49 5.27 9.54 -8.97
C ASN A 49 5.29 9.58 -7.43
N ASN A 50 6.23 10.35 -6.85
CA ASN A 50 6.46 10.53 -5.42
C ASN A 50 6.97 9.28 -4.67
N LYS A 51 7.27 8.19 -5.35
CA LYS A 51 7.84 6.97 -4.78
C LYS A 51 9.35 6.93 -5.00
N LEU A 52 10.12 6.61 -3.96
CA LEU A 52 11.58 6.43 -4.08
C LEU A 52 11.87 5.24 -4.98
N VAL A 53 12.69 5.48 -6.00
CA VAL A 53 13.18 4.43 -6.91
C VAL A 53 14.57 3.97 -6.49
N LYS A 54 15.45 4.94 -6.21
CA LYS A 54 16.84 4.62 -5.82
C LYS A 54 17.50 5.77 -5.08
N THR A 55 18.41 5.44 -4.17
CA THR A 55 19.28 6.39 -3.47
C THR A 55 20.74 6.18 -3.92
N PHE A 56 21.46 7.28 -4.07
CA PHE A 56 22.85 7.27 -4.50
C PHE A 56 23.72 8.08 -3.55
N PRO A 57 24.93 7.64 -3.24
CA PRO A 57 25.94 8.50 -2.65
C PRO A 57 26.46 9.49 -3.71
N VAL A 58 26.72 10.72 -3.29
CA VAL A 58 27.20 11.80 -4.18
C VAL A 58 28.34 12.58 -3.55
N ALA A 59 29.16 13.26 -4.36
CA ALA A 59 30.01 14.32 -3.85
C ALA A 59 29.36 15.67 -4.15
N THR A 60 29.52 16.61 -3.21
CA THR A 60 28.95 17.96 -3.30
C THR A 60 30.02 19.04 -3.12
N GLY A 61 29.63 20.30 -3.25
CA GLY A 61 30.53 21.43 -3.14
C GLY A 61 31.27 21.51 -1.82
N LYS A 62 32.55 21.88 -1.84
CA LYS A 62 33.37 22.20 -0.67
C LYS A 62 32.88 23.49 0.01
N ALA A 63 33.30 23.76 1.23
CA ALA A 63 32.85 24.91 2.00
C ALA A 63 33.04 26.27 1.28
N SER A 64 34.14 26.43 0.51
CA SER A 64 34.40 27.65 -0.26
C SER A 64 33.59 27.75 -1.56
N THR A 65 33.03 26.64 -2.07
CA THR A 65 32.20 26.59 -3.28
C THR A 65 31.03 25.65 -3.06
N PRO A 66 30.09 25.99 -2.13
CA PRO A 66 29.01 25.09 -1.79
C PRO A 66 28.06 24.88 -2.97
N THR A 67 27.49 23.68 -3.06
CA THR A 67 26.41 23.42 -4.01
C THR A 67 25.23 24.32 -3.70
N PRO A 68 24.76 25.14 -4.67
CA PRO A 68 23.62 26.02 -4.43
C PRO A 68 22.36 25.21 -4.09
N THR A 69 21.60 25.67 -3.08
CA THR A 69 20.36 25.04 -2.61
C THR A 69 19.12 25.68 -3.25
N GLY A 70 18.00 24.99 -3.19
CA GLY A 70 16.69 25.44 -3.70
C GLY A 70 16.08 24.51 -4.75
N LYS A 71 15.02 25.00 -5.41
CA LYS A 71 14.39 24.32 -6.55
C LYS A 71 15.21 24.53 -7.82
N SER A 72 15.30 23.50 -8.61
CA SER A 72 15.96 23.48 -9.93
C SER A 72 15.21 22.54 -10.87
N LYS A 73 15.67 22.51 -12.13
CA LYS A 73 15.24 21.53 -13.13
C LYS A 73 16.44 21.03 -13.92
N ILE A 74 16.32 19.81 -14.44
CA ILE A 74 17.25 19.32 -15.46
C ILE A 74 16.87 19.99 -16.78
N VAL A 75 17.77 20.78 -17.35
CA VAL A 75 17.49 21.53 -18.60
C VAL A 75 18.24 20.99 -19.82
N ASN A 76 19.27 20.19 -19.62
CA ASN A 76 19.91 19.46 -20.70
C ASN A 76 20.50 18.13 -20.19
N LYS A 77 20.72 17.22 -21.16
CA LYS A 77 21.35 15.91 -20.95
C LYS A 77 22.43 15.74 -22.01
N ILE A 78 23.69 15.65 -21.60
CA ILE A 78 24.82 15.61 -22.54
C ILE A 78 25.66 14.36 -22.27
N LYS A 79 25.93 13.59 -23.33
CA LYS A 79 26.92 12.51 -23.32
C LYS A 79 28.27 13.09 -23.69
N ASN A 80 29.31 12.67 -22.99
CA ASN A 80 30.71 13.06 -23.28
C ASN A 80 30.91 14.60 -23.36
N ARG A 81 30.37 15.33 -22.36
CA ARG A 81 30.53 16.78 -22.30
C ARG A 81 32.02 17.13 -22.09
N PRO A 82 32.64 18.00 -22.94
CA PRO A 82 33.99 18.50 -22.69
C PRO A 82 34.08 19.27 -21.37
N TYR A 83 35.20 19.17 -20.68
CA TYR A 83 35.52 20.05 -19.55
C TYR A 83 36.23 21.28 -20.06
N TYR A 84 35.46 22.29 -20.44
CA TYR A 84 35.92 23.48 -21.13
C TYR A 84 36.97 24.25 -20.34
N SER A 85 36.79 24.45 -19.03
CA SER A 85 37.77 25.20 -18.20
C SER A 85 39.13 24.53 -18.05
N GLY A 86 39.21 23.23 -18.32
CA GLY A 86 40.47 22.49 -18.27
C GLY A 86 40.97 22.04 -19.65
N GLY A 87 40.25 22.38 -20.74
CA GLY A 87 40.61 21.97 -22.07
C GLY A 87 40.58 20.44 -22.31
N ILE A 88 39.81 19.70 -21.50
CA ILE A 88 39.80 18.24 -21.59
C ILE A 88 38.63 17.78 -22.47
N PRO A 89 38.91 16.98 -23.53
CA PRO A 89 37.86 16.49 -24.41
C PRO A 89 36.82 15.63 -23.69
N GLY A 90 35.59 15.62 -24.25
CA GLY A 90 34.54 14.71 -23.82
C GLY A 90 34.90 13.24 -24.05
N GLY A 91 34.58 12.36 -23.13
CA GLY A 91 34.89 10.93 -23.19
C GLY A 91 36.32 10.57 -22.75
N SER A 92 37.19 11.55 -22.49
CA SER A 92 38.52 11.30 -21.94
C SER A 92 38.43 10.71 -20.52
N PRO A 93 39.20 9.66 -20.17
CA PRO A 93 39.26 9.15 -18.79
C PRO A 93 39.74 10.19 -17.77
N ARG A 94 40.46 11.23 -18.22
CA ARG A 94 40.92 12.35 -17.37
C ARG A 94 39.83 13.40 -17.12
N ASN A 95 38.68 13.31 -17.82
CA ASN A 95 37.64 14.32 -17.72
C ASN A 95 36.94 14.22 -16.34
N PRO A 96 36.98 15.26 -15.48
CA PRO A 96 36.39 15.23 -14.17
C PRO A 96 34.85 15.22 -14.18
N LEU A 97 34.24 15.42 -15.34
CA LEU A 97 32.79 15.34 -15.53
C LEU A 97 32.28 13.92 -15.82
N GLY A 98 33.21 12.96 -16.08
CA GLY A 98 32.82 11.64 -16.55
C GLY A 98 32.17 11.71 -17.94
N ASP A 99 31.33 10.73 -18.26
CA ASP A 99 30.72 10.57 -19.58
C ASP A 99 29.23 10.98 -19.66
N ARG A 100 28.61 11.40 -18.54
CA ARG A 100 27.23 11.85 -18.48
C ARG A 100 27.11 13.15 -17.69
N TRP A 101 26.29 14.05 -18.20
CA TRP A 101 25.98 15.35 -17.62
C TRP A 101 24.49 15.61 -17.65
N LEU A 102 23.89 15.89 -16.50
CA LEU A 102 22.56 16.42 -16.33
C LEU A 102 22.68 17.88 -15.87
N GLY A 103 22.47 18.81 -16.78
CA GLY A 103 22.62 20.24 -16.49
C GLY A 103 21.46 20.78 -15.68
N LEU A 104 21.77 21.55 -14.65
CA LEU A 104 20.80 22.11 -13.71
C LEU A 104 20.55 23.59 -13.97
N HIS A 105 19.28 24.01 -13.96
CA HIS A 105 18.89 25.42 -14.01
C HIS A 105 19.04 26.05 -12.62
N ILE A 106 20.25 26.49 -12.31
CA ILE A 106 20.60 27.13 -11.02
C ILE A 106 21.19 28.50 -11.30
N LYS A 107 20.76 29.53 -10.57
CA LYS A 107 21.30 30.89 -10.66
C LYS A 107 21.44 31.39 -12.10
N TRP A 108 20.45 31.19 -12.93
CA TRP A 108 20.38 31.62 -14.34
C TRP A 108 21.39 30.95 -15.29
N THR A 109 22.00 29.80 -14.91
CA THR A 109 23.07 29.16 -15.68
C THR A 109 22.59 28.19 -16.76
N TYR A 110 21.33 27.92 -16.89
CA TYR A 110 20.70 27.05 -17.92
C TYR A 110 21.46 25.73 -18.20
N GLY A 111 21.98 25.10 -17.15
CA GLY A 111 22.64 23.79 -17.24
C GLY A 111 24.07 23.82 -17.73
N THR A 112 24.71 24.98 -17.82
CA THR A 112 26.09 25.11 -18.29
C THR A 112 27.13 25.10 -17.18
N THR A 113 26.78 25.55 -15.97
CA THR A 113 27.72 25.70 -14.86
C THR A 113 27.53 24.64 -13.79
N TYR A 114 26.28 24.35 -13.41
CA TYR A 114 25.96 23.35 -12.42
C TYR A 114 25.30 22.13 -13.05
N GLY A 115 25.68 20.94 -12.57
CA GLY A 115 25.13 19.70 -13.07
C GLY A 115 25.32 18.54 -12.09
N ILE A 116 24.60 17.46 -12.40
CA ILE A 116 24.83 16.13 -11.84
C ILE A 116 25.58 15.35 -12.90
N HIS A 117 26.76 14.82 -12.58
CA HIS A 117 27.64 14.22 -13.57
C HIS A 117 28.48 13.09 -12.99
N GLY A 118 29.21 12.38 -13.84
CA GLY A 118 30.17 11.38 -13.44
C GLY A 118 31.42 11.98 -12.81
N ASN A 119 32.50 11.23 -12.80
CA ASN A 119 33.75 11.70 -12.22
C ASN A 119 34.96 10.94 -12.82
N ASN A 120 36.17 11.46 -12.55
CA ASN A 120 37.43 10.78 -12.79
C ASN A 120 38.19 10.40 -11.52
N ASN A 121 37.48 10.53 -10.35
CA ASN A 121 38.02 10.21 -9.02
C ASN A 121 36.90 9.64 -8.14
N GLU A 122 36.77 8.33 -8.16
CA GLU A 122 35.75 7.58 -7.43
C GLU A 122 35.83 7.78 -5.91
N SER A 123 37.00 8.03 -5.34
CA SER A 123 37.19 8.29 -3.92
C SER A 123 36.60 9.64 -3.46
N SER A 124 36.18 10.49 -4.40
CA SER A 124 35.53 11.78 -4.10
C SER A 124 34.08 11.61 -3.64
N ILE A 125 33.42 10.51 -3.98
CA ILE A 125 32.02 10.26 -3.68
C ILE A 125 31.81 10.15 -2.16
N GLY A 126 30.74 10.76 -1.66
CA GLY A 126 30.44 10.88 -0.21
C GLY A 126 31.12 12.08 0.47
N LYS A 127 31.90 12.91 -0.25
CA LYS A 127 32.67 14.02 0.30
C LYS A 127 32.24 15.38 -0.25
N HIS A 128 32.57 16.46 0.49
CA HIS A 128 32.38 17.85 0.09
C HIS A 128 33.66 18.36 -0.60
N VAL A 129 33.82 18.08 -1.88
CA VAL A 129 35.10 18.33 -2.60
C VAL A 129 34.95 18.97 -3.99
N SER A 130 33.71 19.15 -4.46
CA SER A 130 33.50 19.72 -5.81
C SER A 130 33.52 21.25 -5.81
N GLY A 131 33.53 21.83 -7.01
CA GLY A 131 33.34 23.26 -7.21
C GLY A 131 31.85 23.71 -7.18
N GLY A 132 30.94 22.90 -6.64
CA GLY A 132 29.53 23.18 -6.56
C GLY A 132 28.64 22.20 -7.36
N CYS A 133 29.21 21.46 -8.33
CA CYS A 133 28.47 20.39 -9.00
C CYS A 133 28.26 19.15 -8.11
N ILE A 134 27.39 18.28 -8.53
CA ILE A 134 27.10 17.02 -7.87
C ILE A 134 27.74 15.88 -8.63
N ARG A 135 28.72 15.18 -8.03
CA ARG A 135 29.40 14.04 -8.64
C ARG A 135 28.78 12.74 -8.20
N MET A 136 28.62 11.81 -9.13
CA MET A 136 28.16 10.44 -8.92
C MET A 136 29.22 9.43 -9.39
N HIS A 137 29.10 8.18 -8.90
CA HIS A 137 29.78 7.07 -9.57
C HIS A 137 29.37 7.00 -11.03
N ASN A 138 30.31 6.68 -11.94
CA ASN A 138 30.03 6.67 -13.37
C ASN A 138 28.90 5.66 -13.74
N SER A 139 28.85 4.52 -13.10
CA SER A 139 27.75 3.56 -13.27
C SER A 139 26.39 4.13 -12.87
N ASP A 140 26.34 4.87 -11.75
CA ASP A 140 25.09 5.42 -11.20
C ASP A 140 24.56 6.57 -12.06
N ILE A 141 25.44 7.46 -12.52
CA ILE A 141 24.99 8.56 -13.38
C ILE A 141 24.56 8.05 -14.77
N ARG A 142 25.17 6.99 -15.32
CA ARG A 142 24.69 6.36 -16.55
C ARG A 142 23.29 5.84 -16.39
N TRP A 143 23.04 5.10 -15.32
CA TRP A 143 21.70 4.60 -15.01
C TRP A 143 20.71 5.75 -14.84
N LEU A 144 21.00 6.75 -14.01
CA LEU A 144 20.09 7.88 -13.76
C LEU A 144 19.84 8.69 -15.04
N PHE A 145 20.86 8.90 -15.87
CA PHE A 145 20.75 9.58 -17.14
C PHE A 145 19.74 8.93 -18.07
N ASP A 146 19.67 7.60 -18.12
CA ASP A 146 18.74 6.89 -18.99
C ASP A 146 17.30 6.93 -18.45
N GLN A 147 17.12 7.05 -17.13
CA GLN A 147 15.80 7.04 -16.48
C GLN A 147 15.12 8.41 -16.44
N ILE A 148 15.89 9.51 -16.33
CA ILE A 148 15.32 10.81 -16.00
C ILE A 148 15.09 11.68 -17.25
N PRO A 149 13.87 12.20 -17.49
CA PRO A 149 13.58 13.12 -18.57
C PRO A 149 14.17 14.52 -18.34
N ASN A 150 14.34 15.28 -19.45
CA ASN A 150 14.53 16.73 -19.34
C ASN A 150 13.32 17.37 -18.63
N TYR A 151 13.56 18.49 -17.99
CA TYR A 151 12.60 19.28 -17.19
C TYR A 151 12.10 18.61 -15.92
N SER A 152 12.69 17.45 -15.53
CA SER A 152 12.45 16.86 -14.22
C SER A 152 12.84 17.81 -13.10
N ASP A 153 12.03 17.80 -12.03
CA ASP A 153 12.24 18.66 -10.88
C ASP A 153 13.43 18.17 -10.03
N VAL A 154 14.21 19.14 -9.51
CA VAL A 154 15.34 18.88 -8.61
C VAL A 154 15.22 19.79 -7.40
N ILE A 155 15.34 19.22 -6.21
CA ILE A 155 15.41 19.94 -4.93
C ILE A 155 16.79 19.69 -4.36
N ILE A 156 17.48 20.78 -3.98
CA ILE A 156 18.81 20.71 -3.34
C ILE A 156 18.69 21.38 -1.97
N LYS A 157 19.02 20.65 -0.91
CA LYS A 157 18.93 21.14 0.48
C LYS A 157 20.17 20.71 1.26
N ASN A 158 20.61 21.56 2.17
CA ASN A 158 21.59 21.23 3.21
C ASN A 158 20.85 21.04 4.53
N SER A 159 20.60 19.80 4.93
CA SER A 159 19.72 19.51 6.08
C SER A 159 20.05 18.17 6.75
N ASN A 160 19.73 18.06 8.04
CA ASN A 160 19.71 16.79 8.76
C ASN A 160 18.41 15.98 8.51
N GLN A 161 17.48 16.52 7.73
CA GLN A 161 16.17 15.93 7.46
C GLN A 161 16.26 14.78 6.46
N SER A 162 15.27 13.89 6.53
CA SER A 162 15.02 12.85 5.50
C SER A 162 14.53 13.49 4.20
N PHE A 163 14.59 12.75 3.10
CA PHE A 163 14.02 13.19 1.82
C PHE A 163 12.53 13.51 1.93
N LYS A 164 11.78 12.78 2.74
CA LYS A 164 10.35 13.01 2.97
C LYS A 164 10.09 14.35 3.64
N GLN A 165 10.85 14.69 4.66
CA GLN A 165 10.77 15.99 5.34
C GLN A 165 11.18 17.13 4.41
N ILE A 166 12.27 16.94 3.64
CA ILE A 166 12.69 17.94 2.65
C ILE A 166 11.60 18.16 1.60
N ALA A 167 11.01 17.09 1.04
CA ALA A 167 9.92 17.19 0.06
C ALA A 167 8.71 17.94 0.60
N ALA A 168 8.33 17.68 1.85
CA ALA A 168 7.20 18.33 2.52
C ALA A 168 7.35 19.85 2.61
N GLU A 169 8.56 20.38 2.82
CA GLU A 169 8.83 21.83 2.79
C GLU A 169 8.52 22.49 1.44
N TYR A 170 8.50 21.69 0.39
CA TYR A 170 8.18 22.11 -0.99
C TYR A 170 6.77 21.73 -1.43
N GLY A 171 5.91 21.29 -0.49
CA GLY A 171 4.54 20.91 -0.77
C GLY A 171 4.40 19.55 -1.49
N ILE A 172 5.45 18.72 -1.45
CA ILE A 172 5.46 17.40 -2.08
C ILE A 172 5.31 16.32 -1.01
N THR A 173 4.26 15.51 -1.11
CA THR A 173 4.08 14.33 -0.27
C THR A 173 4.73 13.15 -0.96
N LEU A 174 5.84 12.66 -0.41
CA LEU A 174 6.44 11.40 -0.87
C LEU A 174 5.71 10.22 -0.27
N GLU A 175 5.59 9.13 -1.03
CA GLU A 175 5.18 7.84 -0.51
C GLU A 175 6.24 7.34 0.50
N ASP A 176 5.81 6.56 1.48
CA ASP A 176 6.75 5.97 2.44
C ASP A 176 7.63 4.92 1.73
N ASP A 177 8.95 5.08 1.83
CA ASP A 177 9.95 4.17 1.26
C ASP A 177 9.87 2.74 1.84
N ASN A 178 9.27 2.62 2.99
CA ASN A 178 8.88 1.38 3.62
C ASN A 178 7.37 1.20 3.47
N ILE A 179 6.90 0.82 2.29
CA ILE A 179 5.59 0.18 2.23
C ILE A 179 5.70 -1.06 3.11
N THR A 180 5.30 -0.88 4.37
CA THR A 180 5.16 -2.00 5.28
C THR A 180 4.13 -2.93 4.65
N THR A 181 4.56 -4.10 4.18
CA THR A 181 3.68 -5.14 3.67
C THR A 181 3.79 -6.38 4.53
N GLY A 182 2.75 -7.21 4.51
CA GLY A 182 2.74 -8.42 5.31
C GLY A 182 2.54 -8.17 6.80
N TRP A 183 2.90 -9.16 7.60
CA TRP A 183 2.73 -9.14 9.05
C TRP A 183 3.68 -8.19 9.76
N LYS A 184 3.14 -7.41 10.72
CA LYS A 184 3.92 -6.56 11.63
C LYS A 184 3.37 -6.62 13.03
N THR A 185 4.27 -6.66 14.00
CA THR A 185 3.95 -6.49 15.43
C THR A 185 4.38 -5.12 15.88
N ILE A 186 3.44 -4.33 16.39
CA ILE A 186 3.67 -2.97 16.87
C ILE A 186 3.06 -2.86 18.27
N ASN A 187 3.87 -2.58 19.27
CA ASN A 187 3.44 -2.51 20.68
C ASN A 187 2.66 -3.77 21.13
N GLY A 188 3.16 -4.95 20.77
CA GLY A 188 2.56 -6.24 21.10
C GLY A 188 1.31 -6.63 20.31
N LYS A 189 0.79 -5.76 19.44
CA LYS A 189 -0.38 -6.02 18.58
C LYS A 189 0.06 -6.42 17.18
N LYS A 190 -0.59 -7.44 16.60
CA LYS A 190 -0.31 -7.92 15.24
C LYS A 190 -1.21 -7.19 14.23
N TYR A 191 -0.63 -6.79 13.11
CA TYR A 191 -1.26 -6.13 11.99
C TYR A 191 -0.84 -6.82 10.69
N TYR A 192 -1.69 -6.73 9.67
CA TYR A 192 -1.29 -7.11 8.31
C TYR A 192 -1.45 -5.92 7.37
N TYR A 193 -0.46 -5.71 6.52
CA TYR A 193 -0.44 -4.62 5.54
C TYR A 193 -0.52 -5.22 4.14
N ASN A 194 -1.45 -4.73 3.33
CA ASN A 194 -1.60 -5.14 1.94
C ASN A 194 -0.42 -4.66 1.06
N ALA A 195 -0.42 -5.02 -0.22
CA ALA A 195 0.62 -4.62 -1.17
C ALA A 195 0.75 -3.09 -1.35
N LYS A 196 -0.25 -2.32 -0.94
CA LYS A 196 -0.22 -0.85 -0.94
C LYS A 196 0.25 -0.24 0.39
N GLY A 197 0.66 -1.08 1.34
CA GLY A 197 1.08 -0.64 2.67
C GLY A 197 -0.05 -0.14 3.57
N GLN A 198 -1.30 -0.50 3.26
CA GLN A 198 -2.46 -0.14 4.08
C GLN A 198 -2.77 -1.27 5.05
N LYS A 199 -3.06 -0.93 6.31
CA LYS A 199 -3.56 -1.90 7.28
C LYS A 199 -4.87 -2.49 6.77
N VAL A 200 -5.00 -3.80 6.82
CA VAL A 200 -6.27 -4.46 6.52
C VAL A 200 -7.19 -4.47 7.73
N THR A 201 -8.50 -4.53 7.49
CA THR A 201 -9.55 -4.61 8.51
C THR A 201 -10.57 -5.67 8.11
N GLY A 202 -11.41 -6.11 9.05
CA GLY A 202 -12.42 -7.13 8.80
C GLY A 202 -11.82 -8.51 8.50
N PHE A 203 -12.58 -9.34 7.80
CA PHE A 203 -12.11 -10.66 7.40
C PHE A 203 -11.06 -10.58 6.27
N GLN A 204 -9.97 -11.31 6.44
CA GLN A 204 -8.91 -11.43 5.44
C GLN A 204 -8.50 -12.88 5.26
N THR A 205 -8.25 -13.28 4.02
CA THR A 205 -7.61 -14.57 3.71
C THR A 205 -6.14 -14.33 3.37
N ILE A 206 -5.25 -14.86 4.19
CA ILE A 206 -3.79 -14.69 4.05
C ILE A 206 -3.17 -16.09 4.08
N ASN A 207 -2.48 -16.48 3.01
CA ASN A 207 -1.88 -17.82 2.86
C ASN A 207 -2.87 -18.96 3.18
N ASN A 208 -4.08 -18.89 2.61
CA ASN A 208 -5.20 -19.83 2.77
C ASN A 208 -5.84 -19.89 4.17
N ASN A 209 -5.36 -19.11 5.15
CA ASN A 209 -5.94 -18.98 6.47
C ASN A 209 -6.82 -17.74 6.56
N LYS A 210 -7.97 -17.85 7.23
CA LYS A 210 -8.85 -16.70 7.49
C LYS A 210 -8.51 -16.07 8.84
N TYR A 211 -8.43 -14.74 8.85
CA TYR A 211 -8.17 -13.89 10.01
C TYR A 211 -9.26 -12.83 10.12
N TYR A 212 -9.41 -12.27 11.31
CA TYR A 212 -10.27 -11.12 11.54
C TYR A 212 -9.47 -9.98 12.18
N PHE A 213 -9.61 -8.77 11.63
CA PHE A 213 -8.97 -7.56 12.13
C PHE A 213 -10.05 -6.55 12.54
N ASP A 214 -9.86 -5.90 13.68
CA ASP A 214 -10.79 -4.85 14.12
C ASP A 214 -10.71 -3.60 13.22
N ALA A 215 -11.52 -2.58 13.56
CA ALA A 215 -11.54 -1.31 12.80
C ALA A 215 -10.20 -0.55 12.82
N ASN A 216 -9.32 -0.84 13.78
CA ASN A 216 -7.98 -0.26 13.88
C ASN A 216 -6.92 -1.12 13.16
N GLY A 217 -7.34 -2.25 12.55
CA GLY A 217 -6.47 -3.20 11.86
C GLY A 217 -5.71 -4.14 12.81
N VAL A 218 -6.12 -4.27 14.07
CA VAL A 218 -5.50 -5.21 15.02
C VAL A 218 -6.06 -6.60 14.78
N MET A 219 -5.19 -7.59 14.59
CA MET A 219 -5.56 -9.00 14.48
C MET A 219 -6.26 -9.47 15.76
N GLN A 220 -7.42 -10.09 15.61
CA GLN A 220 -8.22 -10.59 16.71
C GLN A 220 -7.96 -12.06 16.98
N THR A 221 -8.08 -12.47 18.25
CA THR A 221 -7.98 -13.85 18.75
C THR A 221 -9.13 -14.14 19.69
N GLY A 222 -9.35 -15.41 20.01
CA GLY A 222 -10.46 -15.83 20.87
C GLY A 222 -11.83 -15.68 20.20
N TRP A 223 -12.87 -15.58 21.02
CA TRP A 223 -14.24 -15.39 20.56
C TRP A 223 -14.46 -13.96 20.05
N GLN A 224 -14.96 -13.83 18.82
CA GLN A 224 -15.27 -12.55 18.19
C GLN A 224 -16.71 -12.56 17.65
N GLU A 225 -17.48 -11.54 17.97
CA GLU A 225 -18.78 -11.32 17.34
C GLU A 225 -18.57 -10.75 15.94
N VAL A 226 -18.66 -11.61 14.93
CA VAL A 226 -18.36 -11.26 13.53
C VAL A 226 -19.61 -10.83 12.75
N VAL A 227 -20.77 -11.21 13.22
CA VAL A 227 -22.10 -10.77 12.79
C VAL A 227 -22.95 -10.63 14.04
N LYS A 228 -23.87 -9.67 14.08
CA LYS A 228 -24.71 -9.38 15.25
C LYS A 228 -25.28 -10.66 15.88
N GLY A 229 -24.93 -10.90 17.14
CA GLY A 229 -25.35 -12.06 17.91
C GLY A 229 -24.74 -13.40 17.46
N ARG A 230 -23.74 -13.42 16.59
CA ARG A 230 -23.09 -14.65 16.09
C ARG A 230 -21.59 -14.55 16.22
N ARG A 231 -20.97 -15.57 16.82
CA ARG A 231 -19.54 -15.56 17.13
C ARG A 231 -18.75 -16.56 16.30
N SER A 232 -17.49 -16.22 16.04
CA SER A 232 -16.47 -17.13 15.51
C SER A 232 -15.28 -17.16 16.48
N TYR A 233 -14.52 -18.23 16.47
CA TYR A 233 -13.34 -18.37 17.29
C TYR A 233 -12.05 -18.34 16.47
N PHE A 234 -11.11 -17.54 16.93
CA PHE A 234 -9.78 -17.40 16.33
C PHE A 234 -8.74 -17.90 17.34
N GLY A 235 -7.86 -18.77 16.90
CA GLY A 235 -6.77 -19.28 17.75
C GLY A 235 -5.81 -18.16 18.19
N GLU A 236 -4.85 -18.49 19.05
CA GLU A 236 -3.78 -17.56 19.47
C GLU A 236 -2.93 -17.09 18.28
N ASP A 237 -2.85 -17.90 17.24
CA ASP A 237 -2.25 -17.58 15.94
C ASP A 237 -3.08 -16.60 15.11
N GLY A 238 -4.32 -16.31 15.51
CA GLY A 238 -5.30 -15.49 14.81
C GLY A 238 -6.06 -16.22 13.72
N VAL A 239 -5.78 -17.52 13.48
CA VAL A 239 -6.45 -18.29 12.43
C VAL A 239 -7.86 -18.68 12.89
N MET A 240 -8.85 -18.41 12.03
CA MET A 240 -10.24 -18.79 12.25
C MET A 240 -10.35 -20.32 12.37
N LYS A 241 -10.92 -20.80 13.46
CA LYS A 241 -11.19 -22.21 13.67
C LYS A 241 -12.52 -22.60 13.03
N ILE A 242 -12.58 -23.83 12.55
CA ILE A 242 -13.78 -24.41 11.90
C ILE A 242 -13.99 -25.86 12.37
N LYS A 243 -15.18 -26.42 12.08
CA LYS A 243 -15.58 -27.77 12.48
C LYS A 243 -15.57 -27.94 14.00
N TRP A 244 -15.34 -29.16 14.48
CA TRP A 244 -15.32 -29.50 15.90
C TRP A 244 -14.15 -28.82 16.60
N GLN A 245 -14.45 -28.11 17.70
CA GLN A 245 -13.44 -27.49 18.56
C GLN A 245 -13.78 -27.73 20.03
N VAL A 246 -12.74 -27.93 20.84
CA VAL A 246 -12.86 -27.89 22.30
C VAL A 246 -12.18 -26.61 22.77
N ILE A 247 -12.94 -25.72 23.39
CA ILE A 247 -12.51 -24.40 23.84
C ILE A 247 -12.94 -24.27 25.30
N ASP A 248 -11.99 -24.05 26.18
CA ASP A 248 -12.21 -23.96 27.62
C ASP A 248 -13.03 -25.16 28.19
N GLY A 249 -12.68 -26.38 27.71
CA GLY A 249 -13.33 -27.64 28.12
C GLY A 249 -14.74 -27.85 27.56
N LYS A 250 -15.27 -26.94 26.75
CA LYS A 250 -16.58 -27.04 26.11
C LYS A 250 -16.45 -27.36 24.63
N LYS A 251 -17.34 -28.21 24.10
CA LYS A 251 -17.34 -28.67 22.70
C LYS A 251 -18.27 -27.79 21.84
N TYR A 252 -17.77 -27.34 20.71
CA TYR A 252 -18.46 -26.48 19.74
C TYR A 252 -18.32 -27.06 18.35
N TYR A 253 -19.23 -26.68 17.46
CA TYR A 253 -19.02 -26.85 16.01
C TYR A 253 -19.07 -25.50 15.31
N LEU A 254 -17.98 -25.18 14.65
CA LEU A 254 -17.83 -23.94 13.90
C LEU A 254 -18.06 -24.22 12.42
N ASN A 255 -18.97 -23.53 11.79
CA ASN A 255 -19.36 -23.73 10.40
C ASN A 255 -18.13 -23.68 9.46
N PRO A 256 -17.88 -24.69 8.64
CA PRO A 256 -16.70 -24.77 7.78
C PRO A 256 -16.55 -23.61 6.78
N LEU A 257 -17.66 -23.00 6.34
CA LEU A 257 -17.65 -21.96 5.32
C LEU A 257 -17.35 -20.56 5.90
N ASN A 258 -17.93 -20.26 7.09
CA ASN A 258 -17.87 -18.91 7.66
C ASN A 258 -17.33 -18.83 9.09
N GLY A 259 -17.02 -19.97 9.72
CA GLY A 259 -16.47 -20.05 11.07
C GLY A 259 -17.46 -19.75 12.20
N VAL A 260 -18.73 -19.49 11.89
CA VAL A 260 -19.73 -19.12 12.89
C VAL A 260 -20.13 -20.35 13.73
N ALA A 261 -20.19 -20.20 15.06
CA ALA A 261 -20.60 -21.27 15.95
C ALA A 261 -22.07 -21.64 15.73
N LEU A 262 -22.35 -22.95 15.68
CA LEU A 262 -23.69 -23.47 15.47
C LEU A 262 -24.53 -23.42 16.77
N ARG A 263 -25.84 -23.29 16.60
CA ARG A 263 -26.86 -23.27 17.68
C ARG A 263 -28.00 -24.18 17.31
N TYR A 264 -28.66 -24.68 18.32
CA TYR A 264 -29.86 -25.47 18.23
C TYR A 264 -29.65 -26.80 17.50
N TRP A 265 -30.66 -27.34 16.90
CA TRP A 265 -30.61 -28.61 16.18
C TRP A 265 -29.75 -28.52 14.92
N GLN A 266 -28.86 -29.48 14.77
CA GLN A 266 -27.96 -29.58 13.61
C GLN A 266 -27.78 -31.02 13.17
N GLU A 267 -27.79 -31.25 11.88
CA GLU A 267 -27.36 -32.52 11.30
C GLU A 267 -25.91 -32.38 10.76
N LEU A 268 -25.03 -33.22 11.30
CA LEU A 268 -23.59 -33.22 10.95
C LEU A 268 -23.17 -34.69 10.74
N ASP A 269 -22.65 -34.97 9.57
CA ASP A 269 -22.13 -36.30 9.19
C ASP A 269 -23.13 -37.45 9.51
N GLY A 270 -24.42 -37.22 9.21
CA GLY A 270 -25.51 -38.19 9.41
C GLY A 270 -25.95 -38.42 10.85
N ASN A 271 -25.51 -37.57 11.78
CA ASN A 271 -25.95 -37.60 13.17
C ASN A 271 -26.61 -36.27 13.56
N THR A 272 -27.61 -36.33 14.46
CA THR A 272 -28.30 -35.16 14.98
C THR A 272 -27.68 -34.73 16.30
N TYR A 273 -27.43 -33.43 16.40
CA TYR A 273 -26.84 -32.77 17.56
C TYR A 273 -27.70 -31.60 18.03
N TYR A 274 -27.55 -31.21 19.28
CA TYR A 274 -28.15 -29.98 19.79
C TYR A 274 -27.11 -29.10 20.49
N PHE A 275 -27.02 -27.85 20.05
CA PHE A 275 -26.21 -26.82 20.69
C PHE A 275 -27.11 -25.81 21.39
N GLY A 276 -26.77 -25.42 22.60
CA GLY A 276 -27.54 -24.40 23.34
C GLY A 276 -27.50 -23.03 22.67
N SER A 277 -28.23 -22.08 23.24
CA SER A 277 -28.15 -20.66 22.86
C SER A 277 -26.75 -20.07 23.11
N ASP A 278 -25.96 -20.70 23.98
CA ASP A 278 -24.55 -20.43 24.29
C ASP A 278 -23.59 -21.11 23.33
N GLU A 279 -24.10 -21.79 22.28
CA GLU A 279 -23.35 -22.49 21.22
C GLU A 279 -22.62 -23.77 21.69
N VAL A 280 -22.79 -24.16 22.96
CA VAL A 280 -22.15 -25.37 23.52
C VAL A 280 -22.95 -26.61 23.16
N LEU A 281 -22.22 -27.67 22.73
CA LEU A 281 -22.82 -29.00 22.50
C LEU A 281 -23.48 -29.52 23.78
N ARG A 282 -24.69 -30.06 23.65
CA ARG A 282 -25.41 -30.75 24.74
C ARG A 282 -25.15 -32.23 24.69
N THR A 283 -24.98 -32.84 25.88
CA THR A 283 -24.82 -34.27 26.10
C THR A 283 -25.73 -34.72 27.22
N GLY A 284 -25.99 -36.01 27.35
CA GLY A 284 -26.88 -36.57 28.38
C GLY A 284 -28.33 -36.20 28.16
N GLU A 285 -29.11 -36.18 29.25
CA GLU A 285 -30.50 -35.78 29.23
C GLU A 285 -30.68 -34.28 29.07
N GLN A 286 -31.53 -33.87 28.14
CA GLN A 286 -31.85 -32.46 27.88
C GLN A 286 -33.36 -32.27 27.70
N ILE A 287 -33.92 -31.25 28.33
CA ILE A 287 -35.30 -30.83 28.09
C ILE A 287 -35.30 -29.67 27.10
N ILE A 288 -35.81 -29.89 25.90
CA ILE A 288 -35.81 -28.91 24.80
C ILE A 288 -37.27 -28.69 24.38
N ASN A 289 -37.77 -27.47 24.54
CA ASN A 289 -39.17 -27.11 24.24
C ASN A 289 -40.20 -28.02 24.91
N GLY A 290 -39.94 -28.43 26.16
CA GLY A 290 -40.85 -29.26 26.96
C GLY A 290 -40.77 -30.76 26.63
N LYS A 291 -39.89 -31.20 25.76
CA LYS A 291 -39.63 -32.61 25.41
C LYS A 291 -38.27 -33.05 25.91
N THR A 292 -38.16 -34.29 26.37
CA THR A 292 -36.92 -34.87 26.87
C THR A 292 -36.19 -35.62 25.75
N TYR A 293 -34.90 -35.31 25.59
CA TYR A 293 -34.01 -35.94 24.60
C TYR A 293 -32.78 -36.49 25.30
N TYR A 294 -32.20 -37.57 24.75
CA TYR A 294 -30.99 -38.16 25.26
C TYR A 294 -29.89 -38.10 24.20
N PHE A 295 -28.74 -37.54 24.57
CA PHE A 295 -27.55 -37.48 23.74
C PHE A 295 -26.45 -38.33 24.37
N ASP A 296 -25.67 -39.02 23.54
CA ASP A 296 -24.49 -39.76 24.00
C ASP A 296 -23.36 -38.80 24.48
N ASN A 297 -22.27 -39.37 24.93
CA ASN A 297 -21.10 -38.60 25.40
C ASN A 297 -20.44 -37.78 24.28
N ASP A 298 -20.67 -38.14 23.03
CA ASP A 298 -20.23 -37.39 21.85
C ASP A 298 -21.22 -36.31 21.43
N GLY A 299 -22.41 -36.29 22.03
CA GLY A 299 -23.50 -35.34 21.76
C GLY A 299 -24.43 -35.77 20.62
N ARG A 300 -24.38 -37.04 20.17
CA ARG A 300 -25.29 -37.58 19.16
C ARG A 300 -26.61 -37.89 19.80
N LEU A 301 -27.71 -37.55 19.16
CA LEU A 301 -29.05 -37.92 19.60
C LEU A 301 -29.19 -39.44 19.55
N VAL A 302 -29.54 -40.03 20.72
CA VAL A 302 -29.72 -41.48 20.86
C VAL A 302 -31.20 -41.83 20.85
N LYS A 303 -32.05 -40.98 21.44
CA LYS A 303 -33.49 -41.23 21.58
C LYS A 303 -34.26 -39.91 21.57
N ASP A 304 -35.33 -39.87 20.77
CA ASP A 304 -36.34 -38.84 20.74
C ASP A 304 -37.41 -39.17 21.75
N GLU A 305 -37.63 -38.32 22.72
CA GLU A 305 -38.72 -38.40 23.68
C GLU A 305 -38.74 -39.71 24.54
N VAL A 306 -38.56 -39.59 25.81
CA VAL A 306 -38.94 -40.64 26.76
C VAL A 306 -40.44 -40.45 27.06
N ILE A 307 -41.27 -41.31 26.49
CA ILE A 307 -42.62 -41.49 27.01
C ILE A 307 -42.38 -42.08 28.38
N SER A 308 -42.64 -41.33 29.45
CA SER A 308 -42.80 -41.89 30.79
C SER A 308 -44.00 -42.81 30.75
N ASP A 309 -43.77 -44.09 30.64
CA ASP A 309 -44.79 -45.07 30.98
C ASP A 309 -45.05 -44.89 32.49
N ASN A 310 -46.01 -44.03 32.83
CA ASN A 310 -46.61 -44.00 34.15
C ASN A 310 -47.52 -45.25 34.23
N LEU A 311 -47.00 -46.31 34.82
CA LEU A 311 -47.80 -47.32 35.44
C LEU A 311 -48.27 -46.90 36.85
#